data_84d721e02802fdfa234f12cbfbe42058
#
_entry.id   84d721e02802fdfa234f12cbfbe42058
#
_cell.length_a   1.000
_cell.length_b   1.000
_cell.length_c   1.000
_cell.angle_alpha   90.00
_cell.angle_beta   90.00
_cell.angle_gamma   90.00
#
_symmetry.space_group_name_H-M   'P 1'
#
loop_
_entity.id
_entity.type
_entity.pdbx_description
1 polymer ?
#
loop_
_entity_poly.entity_id
_entity_poly.type
_entity_poly.pdbx_seq_one_letter_code
_entity_poly.pdbx_strand_id
1 'polypeptide(L)'
;MAAATRVLKKGISPSLVVILGATGTGKSKLAIEIGKRLNGEIISADSMQVYKGLDIITNKVTEEEQAQCRHHMISFVDPLVSGYTVVDFRNKALSLIEDMHRRKKLPIIVGGTNYYIESILWNVLIDTGQGSDTESEKAGAPESKVELEKLGGPELHRRLKEVDPDMAALLHPHDARKIARSLQVYMDTGVLHSQLLEEQRGQDGGDCLGGPLRFQDPCIFWLHYKMNALDERLDKRVDQMLSLGLIDELRDFHLRFNEKKIKESSQDYQHGIFQSIGFKEFHEYLTASEDISQEERDKLKIKGPASNVPPVYGLDVTDVTNWETTVLTPALKILDCLQKGEQPSTQPIRTEGVESRNKRSHHMCDLCEKVIIGDLEWTAHQKSKNHLYQVRKRRKAEQATDQVTNPTEHQNVSDRQVPVL
;
A
#
# COMPACT_ATOMS: atom_id res chain seq x y z
N MET A 1 -4.00 -25.43 -19.55
CA MET A 1 -2.54 -25.42 -19.83
C MET A 1 -1.81 -25.60 -18.51
N ALA A 2 -0.91 -26.57 -18.41
CA ALA A 2 -0.24 -26.94 -17.17
C ALA A 2 0.67 -25.80 -16.70
N ALA A 3 0.47 -25.35 -15.46
CA ALA A 3 1.42 -24.50 -14.78
C ALA A 3 2.76 -25.24 -14.72
N ALA A 4 3.77 -24.72 -15.41
CA ALA A 4 5.11 -25.28 -15.36
C ALA A 4 5.60 -25.14 -13.93
N THR A 5 5.61 -26.25 -13.19
CA THR A 5 6.26 -26.36 -11.90
C THR A 5 7.74 -26.14 -12.14
N ARG A 6 8.24 -24.94 -11.78
CA ARG A 6 9.67 -24.61 -11.91
C ARG A 6 10.44 -25.55 -11.00
N VAL A 7 11.12 -26.52 -11.59
CA VAL A 7 11.99 -27.44 -10.86
C VAL A 7 13.17 -26.64 -10.33
N LEU A 8 13.26 -26.47 -9.01
CA LEU A 8 14.38 -25.84 -8.33
C LEU A 8 15.66 -26.58 -8.71
N LYS A 9 16.64 -25.85 -9.23
CA LYS A 9 17.96 -26.39 -9.54
C LYS A 9 18.64 -26.79 -8.23
N LYS A 10 19.15 -28.01 -8.18
CA LYS A 10 19.84 -28.63 -7.03
C LYS A 10 20.97 -27.71 -6.50
N GLY A 11 20.90 -27.30 -5.22
CA GLY A 11 22.04 -26.68 -4.53
C GLY A 11 22.15 -25.16 -4.60
N ILE A 12 21.07 -24.42 -4.95
CA ILE A 12 21.09 -22.96 -4.97
C ILE A 12 20.38 -22.44 -3.72
N SER A 13 21.13 -21.80 -2.84
CA SER A 13 20.57 -20.96 -1.76
C SER A 13 19.62 -19.93 -2.36
N PRO A 14 18.47 -19.59 -1.73
CA PRO A 14 17.61 -18.52 -2.24
C PRO A 14 18.44 -17.25 -2.46
N SER A 15 18.23 -16.60 -3.61
CA SER A 15 18.99 -15.39 -3.98
C SER A 15 18.74 -14.25 -3.01
N LEU A 16 17.54 -14.21 -2.43
CA LEU A 16 17.14 -13.31 -1.35
C LEU A 16 15.90 -13.84 -0.62
N VAL A 17 15.68 -13.35 0.59
CA VAL A 17 14.48 -13.60 1.38
C VAL A 17 13.66 -12.31 1.47
N VAL A 18 12.36 -12.42 1.30
CA VAL A 18 11.42 -11.30 1.48
C VAL A 18 10.42 -11.66 2.59
N ILE A 19 10.19 -10.73 3.52
CA ILE A 19 9.25 -10.91 4.62
C ILE A 19 8.19 -9.82 4.55
N LEU A 20 6.98 -10.24 4.23
CA LEU A 20 5.78 -9.41 4.09
C LEU A 20 4.80 -9.64 5.25
N GLY A 21 3.90 -8.70 5.46
CA GLY A 21 2.81 -8.83 6.42
C GLY A 21 2.37 -7.47 6.97
N ALA A 22 1.23 -7.45 7.64
CA ALA A 22 0.70 -6.24 8.28
C ALA A 22 1.64 -5.72 9.38
N THR A 23 1.43 -4.47 9.77
CA THR A 23 2.09 -3.90 10.95
C THR A 23 1.78 -4.75 12.19
N GLY A 24 2.75 -4.94 13.08
CA GLY A 24 2.55 -5.72 14.29
C GLY A 24 2.68 -7.25 14.15
N THR A 25 2.86 -7.82 12.94
CA THR A 25 2.96 -9.27 12.72
C THR A 25 4.31 -9.90 13.10
N GLY A 26 5.31 -9.11 13.50
CA GLY A 26 6.62 -9.63 13.91
C GLY A 26 7.63 -9.81 12.76
N LYS A 27 7.45 -9.13 11.64
CA LYS A 27 8.36 -9.17 10.48
C LYS A 27 9.83 -8.96 10.86
N SER A 28 10.12 -7.90 11.62
CA SER A 28 11.50 -7.56 12.05
C SER A 28 12.10 -8.64 12.92
N LYS A 29 11.32 -9.21 13.86
CA LYS A 29 11.77 -10.33 14.71
C LYS A 29 12.19 -11.55 13.86
N LEU A 30 11.36 -11.94 12.88
CA LEU A 30 11.68 -13.06 11.98
C LEU A 30 12.92 -12.75 11.15
N ALA A 31 13.05 -11.54 10.62
CA ALA A 31 14.19 -11.11 9.82
C ALA A 31 15.51 -11.21 10.62
N ILE A 32 15.53 -10.73 11.86
CA ILE A 32 16.69 -10.80 12.75
C ILE A 32 17.08 -12.26 13.03
N GLU A 33 16.10 -13.11 13.34
CA GLU A 33 16.36 -14.52 13.65
C GLU A 33 16.90 -15.29 12.43
N ILE A 34 16.36 -15.05 11.23
CA ILE A 34 16.89 -15.61 9.99
C ILE A 34 18.30 -15.07 9.72
N GLY A 35 18.51 -13.76 9.85
CA GLY A 35 19.79 -13.10 9.62
C GLY A 35 20.91 -13.66 10.51
N LYS A 36 20.62 -13.85 11.79
CA LYS A 36 21.55 -14.46 12.75
C LYS A 36 21.95 -15.88 12.37
N ARG A 37 20.97 -16.70 11.96
CA ARG A 37 21.19 -18.13 11.67
C ARG A 37 21.78 -18.39 10.30
N LEU A 38 21.46 -17.57 9.30
CA LEU A 38 21.87 -17.78 7.91
C LEU A 38 22.87 -16.75 7.42
N ASN A 39 23.58 -16.07 8.33
CA ASN A 39 24.59 -15.07 8.00
C ASN A 39 24.04 -13.98 7.05
N GLY A 40 22.80 -13.52 7.31
CA GLY A 40 22.12 -12.51 6.50
C GLY A 40 22.32 -11.09 7.00
N GLU A 41 21.96 -10.13 6.15
CA GLU A 41 21.80 -8.72 6.50
C GLU A 41 20.43 -8.22 6.03
N ILE A 42 19.86 -7.26 6.74
CA ILE A 42 18.48 -6.82 6.56
C ILE A 42 18.44 -5.50 5.80
N ILE A 43 17.54 -5.42 4.81
CA ILE A 43 17.17 -4.18 4.11
C ILE A 43 15.74 -3.83 4.50
N SER A 44 15.54 -2.70 5.18
CA SER A 44 14.19 -2.20 5.49
C SER A 44 13.55 -1.65 4.22
N ALA A 45 12.40 -2.20 3.84
CA ALA A 45 11.56 -1.75 2.73
C ALA A 45 10.32 -1.02 3.27
N ASP A 46 10.56 0.02 4.06
CA ASP A 46 9.53 0.89 4.63
C ASP A 46 9.81 2.35 4.26
N SER A 47 8.85 2.99 3.60
CA SER A 47 9.00 4.35 3.08
C SER A 47 9.07 5.45 4.15
N MET A 48 8.71 5.13 5.40
CA MET A 48 8.83 6.08 6.52
C MET A 48 10.13 5.87 7.29
N GLN A 49 10.59 4.63 7.42
CA GLN A 49 11.81 4.30 8.17
C GLN A 49 13.11 4.77 7.51
N VAL A 50 13.08 5.11 6.21
CA VAL A 50 14.26 5.65 5.50
C VAL A 50 14.69 7.02 6.04
N TYR A 51 13.75 7.80 6.58
CA TYR A 51 14.01 9.14 7.09
C TYR A 51 14.59 9.13 8.49
N LYS A 52 15.45 10.12 8.82
CA LYS A 52 15.94 10.38 10.17
C LYS A 52 14.83 10.94 11.05
N GLY A 53 14.85 10.59 12.34
CA GLY A 53 13.84 11.00 13.32
C GLY A 53 12.54 10.22 13.22
N LEU A 54 11.61 10.51 14.13
CA LEU A 54 10.33 9.81 14.26
C LEU A 54 10.50 8.29 14.41
N ASP A 55 11.46 7.85 15.26
CA ASP A 55 11.86 6.46 15.40
C ASP A 55 10.80 5.62 16.09
N ILE A 56 10.08 6.20 17.06
CA ILE A 56 8.99 5.55 17.80
C ILE A 56 7.76 5.41 16.91
N ILE A 57 7.26 6.52 16.31
CA ILE A 57 6.02 6.49 15.53
C ILE A 57 6.16 5.63 14.26
N THR A 58 7.32 5.63 13.60
CA THR A 58 7.60 4.78 12.44
C THR A 58 8.05 3.38 12.82
N ASN A 59 8.14 3.10 14.11
CA ASN A 59 8.52 1.82 14.69
C ASN A 59 9.79 1.24 14.09
N LYS A 60 10.85 2.00 14.14
CA LYS A 60 12.17 1.51 13.75
C LYS A 60 12.69 0.46 14.74
N VAL A 61 13.56 -0.39 14.27
CA VAL A 61 14.27 -1.35 15.11
C VAL A 61 15.18 -0.62 16.10
N THR A 62 15.26 -1.13 17.31
CA THR A 62 16.08 -0.54 18.38
C THR A 62 17.57 -0.77 18.12
N GLU A 63 18.44 -0.08 18.85
CA GLU A 63 19.89 -0.28 18.76
C GLU A 63 20.29 -1.71 19.15
N GLU A 64 19.60 -2.30 20.15
CA GLU A 64 19.83 -3.69 20.57
C GLU A 64 19.42 -4.69 19.48
N GLU A 65 18.35 -4.41 18.75
CA GLU A 65 17.91 -5.22 17.60
C GLU A 65 18.90 -5.08 16.44
N GLN A 66 19.38 -3.86 16.16
CA GLN A 66 20.39 -3.61 15.12
C GLN A 66 21.74 -4.28 15.45
N ALA A 67 22.13 -4.35 16.73
CA ALA A 67 23.32 -5.03 17.16
C ALA A 67 23.27 -6.55 16.91
N GLN A 68 22.07 -7.16 16.87
CA GLN A 68 21.91 -8.58 16.62
C GLN A 68 22.05 -8.97 15.15
N CYS A 69 21.64 -8.08 14.24
CA CYS A 69 21.74 -8.28 12.81
C CYS A 69 21.86 -6.93 12.11
N ARG A 70 22.78 -6.81 11.16
CA ARG A 70 23.00 -5.54 10.46
C ARG A 70 21.77 -5.14 9.64
N HIS A 71 21.30 -3.92 9.86
CA HIS A 71 20.20 -3.31 9.13
C HIS A 71 20.70 -2.22 8.19
N HIS A 72 20.05 -2.12 7.03
CA HIS A 72 20.28 -1.10 6.01
C HIS A 72 18.98 -0.38 5.67
N MET A 73 19.08 0.78 5.07
CA MET A 73 17.96 1.60 4.60
C MET A 73 17.06 2.15 5.73
N ILE A 74 17.68 2.41 6.89
CA ILE A 74 17.01 3.03 8.05
C ILE A 74 17.72 4.34 8.38
N SER A 75 16.98 5.41 8.64
CA SER A 75 17.45 6.70 9.18
C SER A 75 18.62 7.33 8.42
N PHE A 76 18.60 7.31 7.07
CA PHE A 76 19.69 7.87 6.28
C PHE A 76 19.25 9.07 5.42
N VAL A 77 17.94 9.26 5.19
CA VAL A 77 17.39 10.40 4.44
C VAL A 77 17.09 11.56 5.40
N ASP A 78 17.42 12.79 5.00
CA ASP A 78 17.07 13.97 5.78
C ASP A 78 15.54 14.15 5.81
N PRO A 79 14.93 14.47 6.97
CA PRO A 79 13.48 14.64 7.07
C PRO A 79 12.90 15.77 6.22
N LEU A 80 13.71 16.73 5.79
CA LEU A 80 13.27 17.82 4.93
C LEU A 80 13.24 17.44 3.44
N VAL A 81 13.82 16.29 3.07
CA VAL A 81 13.74 15.75 1.70
C VAL A 81 12.34 15.19 1.47
N SER A 82 11.60 15.80 0.56
CA SER A 82 10.24 15.36 0.21
C SER A 82 10.20 14.38 -0.97
N GLY A 83 11.27 14.26 -1.72
CA GLY A 83 11.34 13.60 -3.02
C GLY A 83 12.04 12.24 -3.04
N TYR A 84 12.23 11.55 -1.89
CA TYR A 84 12.85 10.21 -1.91
C TYR A 84 11.91 9.19 -2.57
N THR A 85 12.28 8.76 -3.78
CA THR A 85 11.42 7.99 -4.66
C THR A 85 11.63 6.48 -4.55
N VAL A 86 10.73 5.69 -5.15
CA VAL A 86 10.90 4.24 -5.29
C VAL A 86 12.13 3.89 -6.14
N VAL A 87 12.50 4.74 -7.09
CA VAL A 87 13.69 4.57 -7.95
C VAL A 87 14.96 4.74 -7.13
N ASP A 88 15.03 5.77 -6.28
CA ASP A 88 16.16 5.99 -5.36
C ASP A 88 16.32 4.81 -4.41
N PHE A 89 15.21 4.35 -3.83
CA PHE A 89 15.18 3.17 -2.98
C PHE A 89 15.71 1.94 -3.72
N ARG A 90 15.16 1.64 -4.90
CA ARG A 90 15.55 0.50 -5.74
C ARG A 90 17.05 0.50 -6.02
N ASN A 91 17.56 1.61 -6.53
CA ASN A 91 18.95 1.70 -6.95
C ASN A 91 19.90 1.46 -5.77
N LYS A 92 19.61 2.08 -4.63
CA LYS A 92 20.40 1.88 -3.40
C LYS A 92 20.28 0.45 -2.85
N ALA A 93 19.07 -0.10 -2.83
CA ALA A 93 18.84 -1.47 -2.36
C ALA A 93 19.52 -2.51 -3.25
N LEU A 94 19.48 -2.37 -4.58
CA LEU A 94 20.16 -3.26 -5.52
C LEU A 94 21.68 -3.25 -5.33
N SER A 95 22.27 -2.07 -5.14
CA SER A 95 23.71 -1.95 -4.84
C SER A 95 24.08 -2.66 -3.52
N LEU A 96 23.23 -2.56 -2.49
CA LEU A 96 23.42 -3.28 -1.22
C LEU A 96 23.29 -4.79 -1.40
N ILE A 97 22.31 -5.27 -2.16
CA ILE A 97 22.11 -6.70 -2.44
C ILE A 97 23.34 -7.27 -3.17
N GLU A 98 23.85 -6.56 -4.17
CA GLU A 98 25.06 -6.96 -4.90
C GLU A 98 26.28 -7.04 -3.97
N ASP A 99 26.47 -6.06 -3.09
CA ASP A 99 27.54 -6.08 -2.09
C ASP A 99 27.38 -7.26 -1.12
N MET A 100 26.17 -7.53 -0.64
CA MET A 100 25.87 -8.68 0.22
C MET A 100 26.21 -10.00 -0.47
N HIS A 101 25.80 -10.18 -1.73
CA HIS A 101 26.13 -11.39 -2.51
C HIS A 101 27.65 -11.55 -2.67
N ARG A 102 28.39 -10.47 -2.95
CA ARG A 102 29.86 -10.49 -3.05
C ARG A 102 30.51 -10.93 -1.73
N ARG A 103 29.93 -10.51 -0.60
CA ARG A 103 30.36 -10.91 0.75
C ARG A 103 29.79 -12.25 1.22
N LYS A 104 29.06 -12.97 0.37
CA LYS A 104 28.35 -14.22 0.70
C LYS A 104 27.38 -14.06 1.88
N LYS A 105 26.69 -12.93 1.95
CA LYS A 105 25.64 -12.65 2.91
C LYS A 105 24.28 -12.89 2.25
N LEU A 106 23.31 -13.37 3.01
CA LEU A 106 21.91 -13.52 2.54
C LEU A 106 21.18 -12.17 2.65
N PRO A 107 20.73 -11.56 1.56
CA PRO A 107 19.89 -10.38 1.63
C PRO A 107 18.49 -10.73 2.18
N ILE A 108 18.02 -9.99 3.18
CA ILE A 108 16.70 -10.16 3.77
C ILE A 108 15.94 -8.84 3.65
N ILE A 109 14.95 -8.80 2.78
CA ILE A 109 14.11 -7.64 2.54
C ILE A 109 12.90 -7.70 3.47
N VAL A 110 12.70 -6.69 4.31
CA VAL A 110 11.59 -6.68 5.27
C VAL A 110 10.88 -5.33 5.27
N GLY A 111 9.56 -5.31 5.13
CA GLY A 111 8.83 -4.05 5.17
C GLY A 111 7.35 -4.18 4.83
N GLY A 112 6.68 -3.02 4.85
CA GLY A 112 5.27 -2.86 4.51
C GLY A 112 5.03 -2.09 3.22
N THR A 113 6.06 -1.51 2.60
CA THR A 113 5.93 -0.74 1.36
C THR A 113 6.07 -1.65 0.14
N ASN A 114 4.95 -2.16 -0.35
CA ASN A 114 4.92 -3.13 -1.46
C ASN A 114 5.65 -2.61 -2.71
N TYR A 115 5.48 -1.34 -3.09
CA TYR A 115 6.19 -0.75 -4.24
C TYR A 115 7.71 -0.82 -4.11
N TYR A 116 8.26 -0.70 -2.91
CA TYR A 116 9.68 -0.88 -2.67
C TYR A 116 10.11 -2.31 -2.94
N ILE A 117 9.34 -3.28 -2.44
CA ILE A 117 9.62 -4.70 -2.61
C ILE A 117 9.44 -5.13 -4.07
N GLU A 118 8.37 -4.70 -4.71
CA GLU A 118 8.12 -4.93 -6.13
C GLU A 118 9.26 -4.38 -6.99
N SER A 119 9.77 -3.19 -6.69
CA SER A 119 10.88 -2.57 -7.42
C SER A 119 12.18 -3.35 -7.35
N ILE A 120 12.40 -4.12 -6.29
CA ILE A 120 13.53 -5.03 -6.15
C ILE A 120 13.28 -6.32 -6.92
N LEU A 121 12.10 -6.93 -6.75
CA LEU A 121 11.81 -8.26 -7.26
C LEU A 121 11.66 -8.32 -8.78
N TRP A 122 11.01 -7.33 -9.40
CA TRP A 122 10.76 -7.31 -10.84
C TRP A 122 11.73 -6.39 -11.58
N ASN A 123 12.06 -6.78 -12.82
CA ASN A 123 13.01 -6.05 -13.65
C ASN A 123 12.46 -4.71 -14.19
N VAL A 124 11.19 -4.42 -13.93
CA VAL A 124 10.53 -3.34 -14.61
C VAL A 124 9.86 -2.37 -13.67
N LEU A 125 10.59 -1.31 -13.40
CA LEU A 125 10.02 0.01 -13.17
C LEU A 125 10.37 0.84 -14.40
N ILE A 126 9.40 1.60 -14.90
CA ILE A 126 9.64 2.59 -15.94
C ILE A 126 10.66 3.58 -15.42
N ASP A 127 11.88 3.46 -15.92
CA ASP A 127 12.97 4.34 -15.58
C ASP A 127 12.98 5.47 -16.60
N THR A 128 12.32 6.58 -16.29
CA THR A 128 12.33 7.78 -17.14
C THR A 128 13.62 8.59 -16.98
N GLY A 129 14.66 8.02 -16.34
CA GLY A 129 15.98 8.65 -16.23
C GLY A 129 16.04 9.92 -15.36
N GLN A 130 14.94 10.33 -14.76
CA GLN A 130 14.88 11.50 -13.88
C GLN A 130 14.72 11.08 -12.42
N GLY A 131 15.81 10.60 -11.83
CA GLY A 131 15.99 10.38 -10.40
C GLY A 131 16.88 11.45 -9.76
N SER A 132 16.89 12.66 -10.27
CA SER A 132 17.53 13.79 -9.60
C SER A 132 16.69 15.04 -9.83
N ASP A 133 16.17 15.60 -8.74
CA ASP A 133 15.69 16.99 -8.67
C ASP A 133 16.87 17.97 -8.89
N THR A 134 17.64 17.79 -9.97
CA THR A 134 18.47 18.85 -10.50
C THR A 134 17.59 19.67 -11.40
N GLU A 135 17.17 20.82 -10.91
CA GLU A 135 16.62 21.92 -11.66
C GLU A 135 17.48 22.17 -12.91
N SER A 136 17.21 21.48 -13.99
CA SER A 136 17.65 21.90 -15.30
C SER A 136 16.56 22.80 -15.86
N GLU A 137 16.70 24.11 -15.62
CA GLU A 137 16.03 25.16 -16.37
C GLU A 137 16.35 24.98 -17.86
N LYS A 138 15.60 24.12 -18.54
CA LYS A 138 15.52 24.16 -20.00
C LYS A 138 14.26 24.92 -20.36
N ALA A 139 14.44 26.14 -20.83
CA ALA A 139 13.38 26.92 -21.44
C ALA A 139 12.68 26.06 -22.53
N GLY A 140 11.40 25.73 -22.31
CA GLY A 140 10.60 24.85 -23.17
C GLY A 140 10.35 23.44 -22.62
N ALA A 141 10.65 23.16 -21.35
CA ALA A 141 10.32 21.87 -20.70
C ALA A 141 8.80 21.68 -20.61
N PRO A 142 8.28 20.47 -20.86
CA PRO A 142 6.87 20.14 -20.63
C PRO A 142 6.49 20.39 -19.16
N GLU A 143 5.21 20.70 -18.92
CA GLU A 143 4.65 20.97 -17.58
C GLU A 143 5.22 19.98 -16.55
N SER A 144 5.80 20.49 -15.47
CA SER A 144 6.36 19.64 -14.43
C SER A 144 5.25 18.84 -13.73
N LYS A 145 5.58 17.69 -13.14
CA LYS A 145 4.62 16.88 -12.38
C LYS A 145 3.87 17.70 -11.33
N VAL A 146 4.55 18.64 -10.68
CA VAL A 146 3.95 19.53 -9.67
C VAL A 146 2.94 20.50 -10.29
N GLU A 147 3.19 20.99 -11.49
CA GLU A 147 2.23 21.84 -12.22
C GLU A 147 1.02 21.05 -12.67
N LEU A 148 1.23 19.82 -13.14
CA LEU A 148 0.14 18.92 -13.47
C LEU A 148 -0.75 18.64 -12.25
N GLU A 149 -0.17 18.32 -11.10
CA GLU A 149 -0.93 18.03 -9.88
C GLU A 149 -1.80 19.22 -9.42
N LYS A 150 -1.39 20.47 -9.69
CA LYS A 150 -2.18 21.68 -9.39
C LYS A 150 -3.47 21.82 -10.20
N LEU A 151 -3.58 21.16 -11.35
CA LEU A 151 -4.77 21.21 -12.21
C LEU A 151 -5.98 20.50 -11.59
N GLY A 152 -5.77 19.65 -10.60
CA GLY A 152 -6.82 18.84 -9.97
C GLY A 152 -7.16 17.57 -10.73
N GLY A 153 -7.62 16.55 -9.97
CA GLY A 153 -7.83 15.20 -10.50
C GLY A 153 -8.76 15.11 -11.71
N PRO A 154 -9.96 15.72 -11.70
CA PRO A 154 -10.89 15.63 -12.83
C PRO A 154 -10.32 16.17 -14.15
N GLU A 155 -9.63 17.29 -14.13
CA GLU A 155 -9.02 17.88 -15.34
C GLU A 155 -7.84 17.03 -15.84
N LEU A 156 -7.00 16.55 -14.93
CA LEU A 156 -5.93 15.62 -15.27
C LEU A 156 -6.48 14.33 -15.90
N HIS A 157 -7.57 13.79 -15.35
CA HIS A 157 -8.20 12.59 -15.88
C HIS A 157 -8.80 12.80 -17.27
N ARG A 158 -9.38 13.98 -17.53
CA ARG A 158 -9.85 14.35 -18.87
C ARG A 158 -8.69 14.38 -19.87
N ARG A 159 -7.55 15.01 -19.54
CA ARG A 159 -6.35 15.04 -20.38
C ARG A 159 -5.79 13.62 -20.60
N LEU A 160 -5.72 12.82 -19.55
CA LEU A 160 -5.24 11.43 -19.69
C LEU A 160 -6.15 10.60 -20.58
N LYS A 161 -7.48 10.81 -20.53
CA LYS A 161 -8.44 10.11 -21.39
C LYS A 161 -8.26 10.45 -22.87
N GLU A 162 -7.80 11.67 -23.19
CA GLU A 162 -7.49 12.08 -24.57
C GLU A 162 -6.17 11.47 -25.07
N VAL A 163 -5.19 11.30 -24.19
CA VAL A 163 -3.86 10.78 -24.53
C VAL A 163 -3.79 9.25 -24.43
N ASP A 164 -4.24 8.69 -23.31
CA ASP A 164 -4.14 7.27 -22.99
C ASP A 164 -5.47 6.79 -22.36
N PRO A 165 -6.49 6.49 -23.20
CA PRO A 165 -7.81 6.07 -22.71
C PRO A 165 -7.77 4.80 -21.88
N ASP A 166 -6.88 3.85 -22.20
CA ASP A 166 -6.75 2.57 -21.50
C ASP A 166 -6.22 2.79 -20.08
N MET A 167 -5.22 3.68 -19.92
CA MET A 167 -4.72 4.03 -18.61
C MET A 167 -5.74 4.86 -17.82
N ALA A 168 -6.47 5.77 -18.47
CA ALA A 168 -7.53 6.53 -17.83
C ALA A 168 -8.65 5.64 -17.27
N ALA A 169 -9.00 4.57 -17.99
CA ALA A 169 -9.97 3.58 -17.51
C ALA A 169 -9.53 2.81 -16.26
N LEU A 170 -8.21 2.74 -15.99
CA LEU A 170 -7.64 2.05 -14.84
C LEU A 170 -7.45 2.95 -13.61
N LEU A 171 -7.48 4.27 -13.78
CA LEU A 171 -7.17 5.23 -12.73
C LEU A 171 -8.43 5.97 -12.26
N HIS A 172 -8.55 6.12 -10.93
CA HIS A 172 -9.66 6.88 -10.37
C HIS A 172 -9.48 8.39 -10.66
N PRO A 173 -10.53 9.12 -11.10
CA PRO A 173 -10.43 10.55 -11.45
C PRO A 173 -9.88 11.47 -10.35
N HIS A 174 -10.01 11.08 -9.08
CA HIS A 174 -9.45 11.84 -7.96
C HIS A 174 -8.02 11.44 -7.59
N ASP A 175 -7.41 10.45 -8.25
CA ASP A 175 -6.02 10.06 -8.02
C ASP A 175 -5.07 10.92 -8.86
N ALA A 176 -5.06 12.23 -8.57
CA ALA A 176 -4.28 13.22 -9.32
C ALA A 176 -2.81 12.81 -9.47
N ARG A 177 -2.21 12.25 -8.41
CA ARG A 177 -0.80 11.86 -8.39
C ARG A 177 -0.46 10.75 -9.39
N LYS A 178 -1.31 9.73 -9.52
CA LYS A 178 -1.10 8.64 -10.50
C LYS A 178 -1.39 9.09 -11.92
N ILE A 179 -2.41 9.93 -12.08
CA ILE A 179 -2.79 10.49 -13.38
C ILE A 179 -1.68 11.40 -13.89
N ALA A 180 -1.17 12.31 -13.06
CA ALA A 180 -0.04 13.19 -13.40
C ALA A 180 1.19 12.37 -13.79
N ARG A 181 1.49 11.27 -13.07
CA ARG A 181 2.60 10.37 -13.43
C ARG A 181 2.41 9.73 -14.81
N SER A 182 1.21 9.28 -15.16
CA SER A 182 0.93 8.69 -16.48
C SER A 182 1.09 9.70 -17.60
N LEU A 183 0.62 10.93 -17.41
CA LEU A 183 0.82 12.03 -18.36
C LEU A 183 2.31 12.37 -18.50
N GLN A 184 3.03 12.44 -17.38
CA GLN A 184 4.47 12.71 -17.39
C GLN A 184 5.25 11.64 -18.18
N VAL A 185 4.93 10.36 -17.97
CA VAL A 185 5.56 9.25 -18.73
C VAL A 185 5.40 9.47 -20.24
N TYR A 186 4.20 9.84 -20.70
CA TYR A 186 3.97 10.17 -22.10
C TYR A 186 4.75 11.40 -22.56
N MET A 187 4.79 12.47 -21.77
CA MET A 187 5.54 13.69 -22.09
C MET A 187 7.05 13.44 -22.19
N ASP A 188 7.59 12.58 -21.30
CA ASP A 188 9.02 12.28 -21.24
C ASP A 188 9.46 11.30 -22.33
N THR A 189 8.61 10.31 -22.68
CA THR A 189 8.99 9.20 -23.56
C THR A 189 8.34 9.23 -24.94
N GLY A 190 7.23 9.96 -25.10
CA GLY A 190 6.40 9.93 -26.31
C GLY A 190 5.60 8.61 -26.48
N VAL A 191 5.67 7.68 -25.50
CA VAL A 191 5.00 6.39 -25.55
C VAL A 191 3.88 6.35 -24.49
N LEU A 192 2.74 5.75 -24.84
CA LEU A 192 1.61 5.63 -23.90
C LEU A 192 2.01 4.78 -22.69
N HIS A 193 1.61 5.21 -21.49
CA HIS A 193 1.93 4.47 -20.26
C HIS A 193 1.28 3.07 -20.26
N SER A 194 0.05 2.93 -20.80
CA SER A 194 -0.61 1.63 -21.02
C SER A 194 0.22 0.70 -21.89
N GLN A 195 0.75 1.21 -23.00
CA GLN A 195 1.59 0.45 -23.93
C GLN A 195 2.90 0.00 -23.28
N LEU A 196 3.60 0.88 -22.54
CA LEU A 196 4.81 0.50 -21.81
C LEU A 196 4.53 -0.61 -20.80
N LEU A 197 3.40 -0.56 -20.10
CA LEU A 197 3.01 -1.62 -19.16
C LEU A 197 2.69 -2.94 -19.87
N GLU A 198 2.11 -2.89 -21.07
CA GLU A 198 1.82 -4.09 -21.86
C GLU A 198 3.12 -4.71 -22.42
N GLU A 199 4.02 -3.91 -22.96
CA GLU A 199 5.34 -4.35 -23.38
C GLU A 199 6.13 -5.01 -22.24
N GLN A 200 6.07 -4.41 -21.04
CA GLN A 200 6.70 -4.99 -19.86
C GLN A 200 6.15 -6.38 -19.50
N ARG A 201 4.84 -6.57 -19.60
CA ARG A 201 4.18 -7.86 -19.34
C ARG A 201 4.52 -8.88 -20.41
N GLY A 202 4.71 -8.44 -21.63
CA GLY A 202 5.05 -9.27 -22.80
C GLY A 202 6.51 -9.71 -22.85
N GLN A 203 7.40 -9.18 -21.98
CA GLN A 203 8.79 -9.60 -21.93
C GLN A 203 8.92 -11.09 -21.55
N ASP A 204 9.98 -11.73 -22.07
CA ASP A 204 10.26 -13.15 -21.79
C ASP A 204 10.46 -13.39 -20.28
N GLY A 205 9.62 -14.21 -19.67
CA GLY A 205 9.55 -14.41 -18.21
C GLY A 205 8.68 -13.39 -17.45
N GLY A 206 8.03 -12.46 -18.14
CA GLY A 206 6.97 -11.61 -17.58
C GLY A 206 5.65 -12.35 -17.48
N ASP A 207 4.75 -11.86 -16.69
CA ASP A 207 3.38 -12.33 -16.57
C ASP A 207 2.39 -11.16 -16.56
N CYS A 208 1.13 -11.50 -16.46
CA CYS A 208 0.05 -10.51 -16.41
C CYS A 208 0.13 -9.52 -15.22
N LEU A 209 1.13 -9.62 -14.35
CA LEU A 209 1.32 -8.78 -13.18
C LEU A 209 2.52 -7.86 -13.28
N GLY A 210 3.53 -8.25 -14.04
CA GLY A 210 4.73 -7.48 -14.19
C GLY A 210 5.71 -8.07 -15.17
N GLY A 211 6.86 -7.43 -15.32
CA GLY A 211 7.97 -7.94 -16.09
C GLY A 211 8.64 -9.16 -15.44
N PRO A 212 9.76 -9.64 -16.01
CA PRO A 212 10.48 -10.78 -15.47
C PRO A 212 11.06 -10.49 -14.08
N LEU A 213 11.15 -11.56 -13.25
CA LEU A 213 11.81 -11.46 -11.96
C LEU A 213 13.30 -11.12 -12.14
N ARG A 214 13.80 -10.19 -11.35
CA ARG A 214 15.19 -9.77 -11.33
C ARG A 214 16.10 -10.85 -10.74
N PHE A 215 15.63 -11.52 -9.69
CA PHE A 215 16.36 -12.57 -9.01
C PHE A 215 15.76 -13.93 -9.28
N GLN A 216 16.61 -14.93 -9.47
CA GLN A 216 16.18 -16.31 -9.55
C GLN A 216 15.91 -16.83 -8.14
N ASP A 217 14.81 -17.55 -7.97
CA ASP A 217 14.45 -18.25 -6.74
C ASP A 217 14.41 -17.40 -5.45
N PRO A 218 13.70 -16.23 -5.43
CA PRO A 218 13.47 -15.52 -4.19
C PRO A 218 12.55 -16.32 -3.28
N CYS A 219 12.82 -16.32 -1.97
CA CYS A 219 11.93 -16.92 -0.97
C CYS A 219 11.10 -15.83 -0.30
N ILE A 220 9.79 -15.95 -0.35
CA ILE A 220 8.86 -14.95 0.19
C ILE A 220 8.05 -15.55 1.33
N PHE A 221 8.12 -14.92 2.50
CA PHE A 221 7.30 -15.21 3.66
C PHE A 221 6.23 -14.13 3.82
N TRP A 222 4.99 -14.55 3.95
CA TRP A 222 3.87 -13.68 4.30
C TRP A 222 3.38 -14.02 5.70
N LEU A 223 3.57 -13.10 6.64
CA LEU A 223 3.09 -13.22 7.99
C LEU A 223 1.63 -12.75 8.04
N HIS A 224 0.72 -13.68 8.30
CA HIS A 224 -0.71 -13.38 8.41
C HIS A 224 -1.21 -13.56 9.84
N TYR A 225 -2.26 -12.84 10.19
CA TYR A 225 -2.83 -12.78 11.53
C TYR A 225 -4.35 -12.82 11.45
N LYS A 226 -5.01 -13.43 12.43
CA LYS A 226 -6.46 -13.30 12.58
C LYS A 226 -6.79 -11.89 13.04
N MET A 227 -7.74 -11.21 12.37
CA MET A 227 -8.00 -9.76 12.57
C MET A 227 -8.22 -9.39 14.04
N ASN A 228 -9.06 -10.12 14.76
CA ASN A 228 -9.36 -9.79 16.17
C ASN A 228 -8.11 -9.79 17.08
N ALA A 229 -7.21 -10.76 16.89
CA ALA A 229 -5.98 -10.84 17.67
C ALA A 229 -4.93 -9.79 17.23
N LEU A 230 -5.01 -9.32 15.98
CA LEU A 230 -4.16 -8.24 15.48
C LEU A 230 -4.56 -6.88 16.09
N ASP A 231 -5.86 -6.60 16.20
CA ASP A 231 -6.38 -5.36 16.76
C ASP A 231 -5.87 -5.17 18.21
N GLU A 232 -6.05 -6.18 19.08
CA GLU A 232 -5.52 -6.13 20.46
C GLU A 232 -4.01 -5.91 20.55
N ARG A 233 -3.27 -6.45 19.60
CA ARG A 233 -1.82 -6.28 19.55
C ARG A 233 -1.41 -4.89 19.09
N LEU A 234 -2.15 -4.30 18.15
CA LEU A 234 -1.93 -2.94 17.69
C LEU A 234 -2.24 -1.93 18.79
N ASP A 235 -3.32 -2.13 19.55
CA ASP A 235 -3.66 -1.29 20.70
C ASP A 235 -2.54 -1.30 21.76
N LYS A 236 -2.12 -2.49 22.18
CA LYS A 236 -0.99 -2.65 23.12
C LYS A 236 0.30 -2.01 22.61
N ARG A 237 0.53 -2.02 21.31
CA ARG A 237 1.69 -1.37 20.72
C ARG A 237 1.61 0.15 20.78
N VAL A 238 0.43 0.73 20.56
CA VAL A 238 0.23 2.18 20.73
C VAL A 238 0.51 2.58 22.17
N ASP A 239 0.00 1.81 23.14
CA ASP A 239 0.29 2.03 24.58
C ASP A 239 1.80 1.97 24.87
N GLN A 240 2.51 1.00 24.28
CA GLN A 240 3.97 0.92 24.39
C GLN A 240 4.68 2.14 23.77
N MET A 241 4.26 2.60 22.59
CA MET A 241 4.81 3.80 21.95
C MET A 241 4.61 5.03 22.84
N LEU A 242 3.43 5.19 23.43
CA LEU A 242 3.15 6.28 24.38
C LEU A 242 4.07 6.20 25.61
N SER A 243 4.27 5.01 26.17
CA SER A 243 5.17 4.81 27.33
C SER A 243 6.65 5.03 27.00
N LEU A 244 7.05 4.86 25.75
CA LEU A 244 8.41 5.12 25.25
C LEU A 244 8.68 6.60 24.96
N GLY A 245 7.69 7.50 25.13
CA GLY A 245 7.86 8.93 24.91
C GLY A 245 7.44 9.40 23.51
N LEU A 246 6.49 8.72 22.87
CA LEU A 246 5.97 9.11 21.56
C LEU A 246 5.59 10.59 21.48
N ILE A 247 4.90 11.11 22.49
CA ILE A 247 4.44 12.51 22.50
C ILE A 247 5.63 13.49 22.51
N ASP A 248 6.68 13.17 23.24
CA ASP A 248 7.89 14.00 23.31
C ASP A 248 8.65 13.94 21.99
N GLU A 249 8.74 12.77 21.36
CA GLU A 249 9.30 12.63 20.01
C GLU A 249 8.55 13.51 19.00
N LEU A 250 7.22 13.46 19.00
CA LEU A 250 6.39 14.23 18.06
C LEU A 250 6.52 15.74 18.29
N ARG A 251 6.57 16.18 19.55
CA ARG A 251 6.78 17.61 19.90
C ARG A 251 8.16 18.10 19.47
N ASP A 252 9.21 17.36 19.78
CA ASP A 252 10.58 17.71 19.37
C ASP A 252 10.70 17.79 17.84
N PHE A 253 10.16 16.81 17.14
CA PHE A 253 10.16 16.80 15.69
C PHE A 253 9.34 17.96 15.09
N HIS A 254 8.18 18.27 15.70
CA HIS A 254 7.36 19.40 15.32
C HIS A 254 8.13 20.73 15.45
N LEU A 255 8.75 20.98 16.60
CA LEU A 255 9.51 22.20 16.86
C LEU A 255 10.69 22.38 15.90
N ARG A 256 11.41 21.30 15.60
CA ARG A 256 12.60 21.36 14.73
C ARG A 256 12.26 21.53 13.24
N PHE A 257 11.24 20.87 12.75
CA PHE A 257 11.05 20.71 11.32
C PHE A 257 9.69 21.19 10.79
N ASN A 258 8.67 21.33 11.63
CA ASN A 258 7.30 21.58 11.22
C ASN A 258 6.79 22.98 11.57
N GLU A 259 7.17 23.51 12.71
CA GLU A 259 6.66 24.79 13.22
C GLU A 259 6.92 25.95 12.23
N LYS A 260 8.13 26.00 11.67
CA LYS A 260 8.49 27.02 10.68
C LYS A 260 7.63 26.88 9.41
N LYS A 261 7.43 25.65 8.92
CA LYS A 261 6.58 25.38 7.74
C LYS A 261 5.14 25.81 7.95
N ILE A 262 4.60 25.60 9.16
CA ILE A 262 3.25 26.06 9.52
C ILE A 262 3.17 27.57 9.53
N LYS A 263 4.12 28.26 10.17
CA LYS A 263 4.18 29.73 10.19
C LYS A 263 4.27 30.35 8.78
N GLU A 264 4.96 29.68 7.87
CA GLU A 264 5.13 30.09 6.47
C GLU A 264 3.98 29.61 5.55
N SER A 265 2.96 28.93 6.09
CA SER A 265 1.89 28.29 5.32
C SER A 265 2.40 27.34 4.23
N SER A 266 3.59 26.76 4.41
CA SER A 266 4.26 25.85 3.49
C SER A 266 4.17 24.39 3.93
N GLN A 267 3.34 24.09 4.94
CA GLN A 267 3.18 22.75 5.47
C GLN A 267 2.51 21.80 4.47
N ASP A 268 3.14 20.65 4.27
CA ASP A 268 2.64 19.59 3.40
C ASP A 268 2.70 18.24 4.12
N TYR A 269 1.53 17.66 4.38
CA TYR A 269 1.39 16.33 4.99
C TYR A 269 1.24 15.20 3.95
N GLN A 270 1.47 15.47 2.68
CA GLN A 270 1.31 14.50 1.60
C GLN A 270 2.64 13.92 1.10
N HIS A 271 3.77 14.52 1.50
CA HIS A 271 5.09 14.14 1.01
C HIS A 271 6.10 13.90 2.16
N GLY A 272 7.11 13.08 1.86
CA GLY A 272 8.20 12.77 2.78
C GLY A 272 7.74 12.13 4.10
N ILE A 273 8.48 12.34 5.16
CA ILE A 273 8.19 11.78 6.48
C ILE A 273 6.93 12.40 7.12
N PHE A 274 6.54 13.60 6.72
CA PHE A 274 5.36 14.30 7.25
C PHE A 274 4.04 13.59 6.96
N GLN A 275 4.00 12.69 5.94
CA GLN A 275 2.83 11.85 5.65
C GLN A 275 2.73 10.61 6.55
N SER A 276 3.67 10.38 7.49
CA SER A 276 3.64 9.22 8.37
C SER A 276 2.36 9.18 9.19
N ILE A 277 1.79 7.97 9.28
CA ILE A 277 0.60 7.72 10.12
C ILE A 277 0.96 8.03 11.57
N GLY A 278 0.11 8.79 12.23
CA GLY A 278 0.33 9.30 13.58
C GLY A 278 0.81 10.75 13.58
N PHE A 279 1.83 11.12 12.81
CA PHE A 279 2.33 12.50 12.85
C PHE A 279 1.30 13.53 12.36
N LYS A 280 0.65 13.27 11.24
CA LYS A 280 -0.40 14.15 10.71
C LYS A 280 -1.67 14.13 11.56
N GLU A 281 -2.02 13.01 12.16
CA GLU A 281 -3.18 12.86 13.03
C GLU A 281 -2.99 13.61 14.36
N PHE A 282 -1.75 13.76 14.83
CA PHE A 282 -1.42 14.59 15.99
C PHE A 282 -1.25 16.09 15.66
N HIS A 283 -1.44 16.52 14.41
CA HIS A 283 -1.27 17.91 14.02
C HIS A 283 -2.08 18.87 14.92
N GLU A 284 -3.38 18.63 15.08
CA GLU A 284 -4.26 19.44 15.92
C GLU A 284 -3.81 19.45 17.38
N TYR A 285 -3.34 18.31 17.88
CA TYR A 285 -2.76 18.21 19.22
C TYR A 285 -1.46 18.99 19.36
N LEU A 286 -0.58 18.97 18.36
CA LEU A 286 0.72 19.64 18.38
C LEU A 286 0.60 21.16 18.19
N THR A 287 -0.48 21.63 17.59
CA THR A 287 -0.73 23.05 17.28
C THR A 287 -1.77 23.71 18.19
N ALA A 288 -2.54 22.93 18.94
CA ALA A 288 -3.58 23.42 19.82
C ALA A 288 -3.05 23.82 21.19
N SER A 289 -3.70 24.81 21.79
CA SER A 289 -3.61 25.11 23.24
C SER A 289 -4.25 23.97 24.05
N GLU A 290 -3.66 23.61 25.13
CA GLU A 290 -3.79 22.48 26.07
C GLU A 290 -5.11 21.69 26.28
N ASP A 291 -6.24 21.99 25.63
CA ASP A 291 -7.55 21.37 25.90
C ASP A 291 -8.09 20.55 24.70
N ILE A 292 -7.81 19.23 24.62
CA ILE A 292 -8.47 18.30 23.69
C ILE A 292 -8.90 17.01 24.41
N SER A 293 -10.19 16.61 24.20
CA SER A 293 -10.81 15.43 24.82
C SER A 293 -10.47 14.09 24.15
N GLN A 294 -10.63 13.02 24.93
CA GLN A 294 -10.19 11.64 24.63
C GLN A 294 -10.98 10.90 23.53
N GLU A 295 -12.20 11.35 23.18
CA GLU A 295 -13.17 10.57 22.37
C GLU A 295 -12.96 10.59 20.84
N GLU A 296 -12.13 11.46 20.31
CA GLU A 296 -11.92 11.60 18.86
C GLU A 296 -10.88 10.64 18.25
N ARG A 297 -10.23 9.81 19.06
CA ARG A 297 -9.06 8.97 18.69
C ARG A 297 -9.38 7.68 17.92
N ASP A 298 -10.65 7.24 17.87
CA ASP A 298 -10.97 5.84 17.49
C ASP A 298 -11.34 5.58 16.03
N LYS A 299 -11.18 6.49 15.09
CA LYS A 299 -11.79 6.37 13.75
C LYS A 299 -10.84 6.26 12.55
N LEU A 300 -9.84 5.38 12.48
CA LEU A 300 -9.19 5.11 11.19
C LEU A 300 -8.69 3.66 11.02
N LYS A 301 -9.29 2.91 10.08
CA LYS A 301 -8.85 1.59 9.61
C LYS A 301 -8.51 1.63 8.12
N ILE A 302 -7.39 1.06 7.72
CA ILE A 302 -6.93 0.97 6.33
C ILE A 302 -6.80 -0.49 5.89
N LYS A 303 -7.28 -0.81 4.67
CA LYS A 303 -7.15 -2.10 3.99
C LYS A 303 -6.16 -2.02 2.84
N GLY A 304 -5.37 -3.09 2.62
CA GLY A 304 -4.46 -3.24 1.49
C GLY A 304 -4.85 -4.39 0.54
N PRO A 305 -4.40 -4.38 -0.72
CA PRO A 305 -4.79 -5.30 -1.79
C PRO A 305 -3.84 -6.47 -2.03
N ALA A 306 -4.33 -7.51 -2.72
CA ALA A 306 -3.61 -8.73 -3.09
C ALA A 306 -3.01 -8.66 -4.50
N SER A 307 -1.87 -9.31 -4.73
CA SER A 307 -1.21 -9.42 -6.03
C SER A 307 -0.45 -10.75 -6.18
N ASN A 308 -0.14 -11.16 -7.40
CA ASN A 308 0.58 -12.38 -7.76
C ASN A 308 2.08 -12.28 -7.45
N VAL A 309 2.62 -13.31 -6.87
CA VAL A 309 3.94 -13.30 -6.24
C VAL A 309 4.61 -14.64 -6.50
N PRO A 310 5.95 -14.74 -6.53
CA PRO A 310 6.67 -16.01 -6.45
C PRO A 310 6.12 -16.88 -5.30
N PRO A 311 6.49 -18.18 -5.19
CA PRO A 311 5.95 -19.04 -4.15
C PRO A 311 6.00 -18.37 -2.77
N VAL A 312 4.82 -18.09 -2.21
CA VAL A 312 4.66 -17.42 -0.92
C VAL A 312 4.34 -18.45 0.14
N TYR A 313 5.19 -18.56 1.14
CA TYR A 313 4.94 -19.43 2.28
C TYR A 313 4.24 -18.66 3.39
N GLY A 314 3.01 -19.05 3.69
CA GLY A 314 2.23 -18.45 4.79
C GLY A 314 2.69 -18.96 6.15
N LEU A 315 3.01 -18.04 7.05
CA LEU A 315 3.34 -18.36 8.44
C LEU A 315 2.27 -17.72 9.34
N ASP A 316 1.52 -18.55 10.06
CA ASP A 316 0.51 -18.06 11.01
C ASP A 316 1.20 -17.59 12.30
N VAL A 317 1.09 -16.29 12.56
CA VAL A 317 1.68 -15.63 13.73
C VAL A 317 0.65 -15.25 14.79
N THR A 318 -0.52 -15.86 14.75
CA THR A 318 -1.61 -15.58 15.70
C THR A 318 -1.21 -15.93 17.13
N ASP A 319 -0.50 -17.05 17.34
CA ASP A 319 0.05 -17.44 18.64
C ASP A 319 1.54 -17.06 18.75
N VAL A 320 1.81 -15.95 19.42
CA VAL A 320 3.19 -15.46 19.63
C VAL A 320 3.89 -16.15 20.81
N THR A 321 3.19 -16.90 21.65
CA THR A 321 3.79 -17.61 22.79
C THR A 321 4.64 -18.79 22.32
N ASN A 322 4.26 -19.41 21.20
CA ASN A 322 4.95 -20.52 20.57
C ASN A 322 5.75 -20.13 19.32
N TRP A 323 6.26 -18.89 19.27
CA TRP A 323 6.96 -18.32 18.11
C TRP A 323 8.03 -19.22 17.50
N GLU A 324 8.84 -19.88 18.34
CA GLU A 324 9.93 -20.77 17.89
C GLU A 324 9.39 -21.94 17.05
N THR A 325 8.29 -22.54 17.49
CA THR A 325 7.72 -23.74 16.86
C THR A 325 6.76 -23.43 15.72
N THR A 326 6.03 -22.33 15.80
CA THR A 326 4.96 -21.98 14.83
C THR A 326 5.46 -21.11 13.68
N VAL A 327 6.50 -20.33 13.91
CA VAL A 327 7.01 -19.36 12.91
C VAL A 327 8.44 -19.63 12.51
N LEU A 328 9.37 -19.64 13.47
CA LEU A 328 10.78 -19.69 13.18
C LEU A 328 11.25 -21.05 12.66
N THR A 329 10.87 -22.14 13.35
CA THR A 329 11.24 -23.48 12.92
C THR A 329 10.70 -23.84 11.53
N PRO A 330 9.43 -23.57 11.18
CA PRO A 330 8.93 -23.75 9.81
C PRO A 330 9.70 -22.92 8.79
N ALA A 331 9.96 -21.63 9.07
CA ALA A 331 10.71 -20.77 8.17
C ALA A 331 12.12 -21.31 7.88
N LEU A 332 12.85 -21.73 8.92
CA LEU A 332 14.19 -22.28 8.78
C LEU A 332 14.19 -23.62 8.03
N LYS A 333 13.21 -24.49 8.27
CA LYS A 333 13.06 -25.75 7.51
C LYS A 333 12.83 -25.50 6.03
N ILE A 334 11.98 -24.52 5.68
CA ILE A 334 11.74 -24.13 4.29
C ILE A 334 13.05 -23.67 3.66
N LEU A 335 13.80 -22.79 4.33
CA LEU A 335 15.07 -22.27 3.84
C LEU A 335 16.13 -23.37 3.70
N ASP A 336 16.22 -24.29 4.65
CA ASP A 336 17.14 -25.44 4.59
C ASP A 336 16.84 -26.37 3.41
N CYS A 337 15.56 -26.70 3.17
CA CYS A 337 15.13 -27.45 1.99
C CYS A 337 15.51 -26.73 0.69
N LEU A 338 15.24 -25.42 0.60
CA LEU A 338 15.58 -24.63 -0.59
C LEU A 338 17.09 -24.59 -0.84
N GLN A 339 17.92 -24.45 0.22
CA GLN A 339 19.38 -24.50 0.12
C GLN A 339 19.89 -25.85 -0.38
N LYS A 340 19.22 -26.95 -0.02
CA LYS A 340 19.54 -28.31 -0.48
C LYS A 340 18.96 -28.62 -1.86
N GLY A 341 18.15 -27.73 -2.44
CA GLY A 341 17.44 -27.98 -3.70
C GLY A 341 16.30 -28.99 -3.56
N GLU A 342 15.79 -29.15 -2.35
CA GLU A 342 14.67 -30.03 -2.02
C GLU A 342 13.37 -29.23 -1.96
N GLN A 343 12.22 -29.88 -2.26
CA GLN A 343 10.95 -29.23 -2.07
C GLN A 343 10.58 -29.20 -0.58
N PRO A 344 10.25 -28.02 -0.01
CA PRO A 344 9.75 -27.93 1.36
C PRO A 344 8.46 -28.75 1.53
N SER A 345 8.32 -29.41 2.67
CA SER A 345 7.09 -30.12 3.04
C SER A 345 5.89 -29.17 3.20
N THR A 346 6.15 -27.92 3.57
CA THR A 346 5.14 -26.86 3.60
C THR A 346 4.89 -26.38 2.17
N GLN A 347 3.66 -26.57 1.69
CA GLN A 347 3.28 -26.09 0.35
C GLN A 347 3.16 -24.56 0.35
N PRO A 348 3.58 -23.89 -0.74
CA PRO A 348 3.29 -22.48 -0.93
C PRO A 348 1.79 -22.23 -0.89
N ILE A 349 1.38 -21.07 -0.40
CA ILE A 349 -0.02 -20.64 -0.48
C ILE A 349 -0.43 -20.66 -1.96
N ARG A 350 -1.40 -21.48 -2.30
CA ARG A 350 -2.04 -21.40 -3.61
C ARG A 350 -2.87 -20.13 -3.62
N THR A 351 -2.51 -19.19 -4.49
CA THR A 351 -3.42 -18.11 -4.85
C THR A 351 -4.55 -18.75 -5.65
N GLU A 352 -5.62 -19.15 -4.96
CA GLU A 352 -6.82 -19.65 -5.64
C GLU A 352 -7.34 -18.55 -6.54
N GLY A 353 -7.45 -18.88 -7.84
CA GLY A 353 -8.23 -18.12 -8.80
C GLY A 353 -7.53 -16.93 -9.44
N VAL A 354 -6.60 -17.21 -10.35
CA VAL A 354 -6.31 -16.30 -11.47
C VAL A 354 -7.58 -15.96 -12.26
N GLU A 355 -8.67 -16.70 -12.11
CA GLU A 355 -9.95 -16.49 -12.78
C GLU A 355 -10.88 -15.47 -12.11
N SER A 356 -10.68 -15.16 -10.85
CA SER A 356 -11.44 -14.10 -10.13
C SER A 356 -10.59 -12.87 -9.88
N ARG A 357 -9.91 -12.37 -10.92
CA ARG A 357 -9.30 -11.04 -10.81
C ARG A 357 -10.40 -10.03 -10.68
N ASN A 358 -10.29 -9.21 -9.64
CA ASN A 358 -11.01 -7.95 -9.57
C ASN A 358 -10.64 -7.15 -10.84
N LYS A 359 -11.43 -7.33 -11.90
CA LYS A 359 -11.27 -6.53 -13.11
C LYS A 359 -11.41 -5.09 -12.67
N ARG A 360 -10.40 -4.27 -12.92
CA ARG A 360 -10.43 -2.82 -12.66
C ARG A 360 -11.36 -2.14 -13.67
N SER A 361 -12.60 -2.66 -13.76
CA SER A 361 -13.67 -2.07 -14.52
C SER A 361 -14.16 -0.81 -13.84
N HIS A 362 -14.52 0.17 -14.64
CA HIS A 362 -15.01 1.46 -14.19
C HIS A 362 -16.53 1.39 -14.02
N HIS A 363 -17.01 1.59 -12.80
CA HIS A 363 -18.42 1.64 -12.47
C HIS A 363 -18.82 3.04 -12.00
N MET A 364 -19.92 3.57 -12.52
CA MET A 364 -20.51 4.80 -12.03
C MET A 364 -21.77 4.47 -11.21
N CYS A 365 -21.86 4.98 -10.03
CA CYS A 365 -23.08 4.89 -9.23
C CYS A 365 -23.84 6.22 -9.27
N ASP A 366 -24.90 6.30 -10.07
CA ASP A 366 -25.73 7.51 -10.22
C ASP A 366 -26.45 7.92 -8.94
N LEU A 367 -26.69 6.95 -8.04
CA LEU A 367 -27.35 7.22 -6.75
C LEU A 367 -26.43 7.86 -5.71
N CYS A 368 -25.15 7.54 -5.77
CA CYS A 368 -24.15 8.03 -4.83
C CYS A 368 -23.21 9.04 -5.47
N GLU A 369 -23.34 9.28 -6.78
CA GLU A 369 -22.47 10.14 -7.60
C GLU A 369 -20.99 9.78 -7.43
N LYS A 370 -20.71 8.46 -7.39
CA LYS A 370 -19.35 7.93 -7.14
C LYS A 370 -18.89 7.04 -8.28
N VAL A 371 -17.65 7.27 -8.67
CA VAL A 371 -16.89 6.36 -9.51
C VAL A 371 -16.25 5.30 -8.62
N ILE A 372 -16.42 4.03 -8.97
CA ILE A 372 -15.83 2.88 -8.27
C ILE A 372 -15.07 2.06 -9.29
N ILE A 373 -13.81 1.78 -9.00
CA ILE A 373 -12.93 1.01 -9.88
C ILE A 373 -12.72 -0.37 -9.27
N GLY A 374 -13.18 -1.39 -10.01
CA GLY A 374 -13.08 -2.79 -9.63
C GLY A 374 -14.43 -3.42 -9.32
N ASP A 375 -14.63 -4.65 -9.79
CA ASP A 375 -15.90 -5.37 -9.64
C ASP A 375 -16.19 -5.78 -8.19
N LEU A 376 -15.13 -6.06 -7.41
CA LEU A 376 -15.27 -6.36 -5.99
C LEU A 376 -15.66 -5.12 -5.19
N GLU A 377 -15.03 -3.98 -5.47
CA GLU A 377 -15.34 -2.68 -4.88
C GLU A 377 -16.75 -2.23 -5.24
N TRP A 378 -17.18 -2.47 -6.49
CA TRP A 378 -18.55 -2.22 -6.94
C TRP A 378 -19.56 -3.05 -6.15
N THR A 379 -19.31 -4.35 -6.01
CA THR A 379 -20.16 -5.24 -5.21
C THR A 379 -20.22 -4.84 -3.75
N ALA A 380 -19.08 -4.44 -3.17
CA ALA A 380 -19.01 -3.94 -1.80
C ALA A 380 -19.75 -2.61 -1.64
N HIS A 381 -19.61 -1.70 -2.60
CA HIS A 381 -20.35 -0.42 -2.62
C HIS A 381 -21.86 -0.65 -2.62
N GLN A 382 -22.38 -1.51 -3.50
CA GLN A 382 -23.81 -1.83 -3.59
C GLN A 382 -24.38 -2.38 -2.28
N LYS A 383 -23.59 -3.09 -1.49
CA LYS A 383 -23.95 -3.64 -0.17
C LYS A 383 -23.71 -2.66 0.97
N SER A 384 -23.08 -1.52 0.73
CA SER A 384 -22.73 -0.55 1.77
C SER A 384 -23.96 0.10 2.38
N LYS A 385 -23.89 0.43 3.67
CA LYS A 385 -24.98 1.12 4.40
C LYS A 385 -25.36 2.44 3.72
N ASN A 386 -24.37 3.18 3.20
CA ASN A 386 -24.59 4.45 2.54
C ASN A 386 -25.36 4.29 1.22
N HIS A 387 -24.96 3.34 0.36
CA HIS A 387 -25.67 3.06 -0.88
C HIS A 387 -27.10 2.61 -0.61
N LEU A 388 -27.32 1.68 0.32
CA LEU A 388 -28.65 1.21 0.70
C LEU A 388 -29.52 2.32 1.30
N TYR A 389 -28.92 3.28 2.02
CA TYR A 389 -29.62 4.47 2.49
C TYR A 389 -30.10 5.35 1.34
N GLN A 390 -29.25 5.62 0.34
CA GLN A 390 -29.61 6.41 -0.84
C GLN A 390 -30.72 5.73 -1.66
N VAL A 391 -30.64 4.41 -1.83
CA VAL A 391 -31.70 3.62 -2.50
C VAL A 391 -33.05 3.79 -1.76
N ARG A 392 -33.05 3.68 -0.43
CA ARG A 392 -34.28 3.87 0.37
C ARG A 392 -34.82 5.30 0.29
N LYS A 393 -33.92 6.29 0.30
CA LYS A 393 -34.28 7.72 0.19
C LYS A 393 -34.92 8.00 -1.16
N ARG A 394 -34.37 7.47 -2.26
CA ARG A 394 -34.94 7.65 -3.61
C ARG A 394 -36.31 6.99 -3.74
N ARG A 395 -36.47 5.75 -3.28
CA ARG A 395 -37.77 5.04 -3.30
C ARG A 395 -38.85 5.79 -2.52
N LYS A 396 -38.50 6.38 -1.38
CA LYS A 396 -39.45 7.22 -0.62
C LYS A 396 -39.85 8.48 -1.38
N ALA A 397 -38.90 9.10 -2.09
CA ALA A 397 -39.22 10.29 -2.91
C ALA A 397 -40.11 9.93 -4.11
N GLU A 398 -39.85 8.83 -4.78
CA GLU A 398 -40.65 8.32 -5.89
C GLU A 398 -42.09 7.99 -5.43
N GLN A 399 -42.24 7.30 -4.29
CA GLN A 399 -43.58 7.02 -3.71
C GLN A 399 -44.35 8.27 -3.30
N ALA A 400 -43.64 9.31 -2.83
CA ALA A 400 -44.28 10.59 -2.51
C ALA A 400 -44.77 11.34 -3.77
N THR A 401 -44.04 11.19 -4.88
CA THR A 401 -44.43 11.80 -6.17
C THR A 401 -45.63 11.09 -6.79
N ASP A 402 -45.70 9.76 -6.71
CA ASP A 402 -46.84 8.97 -7.21
C ASP A 402 -48.12 9.21 -6.43
N GLN A 403 -48.02 9.55 -5.13
CA GLN A 403 -49.19 9.95 -4.33
C GLN A 403 -49.73 11.34 -4.66
N VAL A 404 -48.91 12.23 -5.24
CA VAL A 404 -49.31 13.56 -5.66
C VAL A 404 -49.95 13.54 -7.07
N THR A 405 -49.61 12.56 -7.90
CA THR A 405 -50.10 12.45 -9.29
C THR A 405 -51.35 11.61 -9.47
N ASN A 406 -51.84 10.93 -8.42
CA ASN A 406 -53.14 10.22 -8.44
C ASN A 406 -53.99 10.65 -7.25
N PRO A 407 -54.77 11.76 -7.36
CA PRO A 407 -55.82 12.04 -6.40
C PRO A 407 -56.98 11.08 -6.68
N THR A 408 -57.19 10.11 -5.78
CA THR A 408 -58.33 9.24 -5.76
C THR A 408 -59.60 10.09 -5.73
N GLU A 409 -60.39 10.06 -6.81
CA GLU A 409 -61.79 10.56 -6.83
C GLU A 409 -62.60 9.74 -5.81
N HIS A 410 -62.86 10.33 -4.66
CA HIS A 410 -63.93 9.89 -3.80
C HIS A 410 -65.24 10.37 -4.37
N GLN A 411 -65.93 9.54 -5.15
CA GLN A 411 -67.34 9.71 -5.46
C GLN A 411 -68.16 9.52 -4.19
N ASN A 412 -68.74 10.64 -3.73
CA ASN A 412 -69.86 10.66 -2.81
C ASN A 412 -71.11 10.12 -3.52
N VAL A 413 -71.62 8.96 -3.12
CA VAL A 413 -72.96 8.51 -3.39
C VAL A 413 -73.70 8.55 -2.07
N SER A 414 -74.53 9.65 -1.91
CA SER A 414 -75.55 9.71 -0.93
C SER A 414 -76.83 9.09 -1.50
N ASP A 415 -77.26 7.97 -0.96
CA ASP A 415 -78.65 7.54 -1.12
C ASP A 415 -79.26 7.32 0.27
N ARG A 416 -80.09 8.25 0.62
CA ARG A 416 -81.10 8.11 1.68
C ARG A 416 -82.24 7.24 1.14
N GLN A 417 -82.56 6.15 1.74
CA GLN A 417 -83.89 5.56 1.73
C GLN A 417 -84.38 5.31 3.16
N VAL A 418 -85.44 5.96 3.48
CA VAL A 418 -86.24 5.78 4.68
C VAL A 418 -87.19 4.61 4.45
N PRO A 419 -87.38 3.64 5.35
CA PRO A 419 -88.47 2.72 5.29
C PRO A 419 -89.70 3.31 6.05
N VAL A 420 -90.87 3.30 5.40
CA VAL A 420 -92.17 3.39 6.00
C VAL A 420 -92.69 1.96 6.27
N LEU A 421 -93.25 1.83 7.50
CA LEU A 421 -94.00 0.75 8.16
C LEU A 421 -93.18 -0.36 8.84
#